data_e36a332235b37ac8313db9ff86150327
#
_entry.id   e36a332235b37ac8313db9ff86150327
#
_cell.length_a   1.000
_cell.length_b   1.000
_cell.length_c   1.000
_cell.angle_alpha   90.00
_cell.angle_beta   90.00
_cell.angle_gamma   90.00
#
_symmetry.space_group_name_H-M   'P 1'
#
loop_
_entity.id
_entity.type
_entity.pdbx_description
1 polymer ?
#
loop_
_entity_poly.entity_id
_entity_poly.type
_entity_poly.pdbx_seq_one_letter_code
_entity_poly.pdbx_strand_id
1 'polypeptide(L)'
;MTDTSRASLKALQRGRDWIWITGNHDPEPAENIGGRFAQVLAIGPLTFRHEPSTQPCDGEIAGHLHPLARVARRGRSVSRRCFASDGLRLVMPAFGAYAGGLNVRDRAIASLFGALSFTAHMLGERRIYAFAAAQCLSD
;
A
#
# COMPACT_ATOMS: atom_id res chain seq x y z
N MET A 1 -19.74 -10.17 3.19
CA MET A 1 -19.21 -9.83 4.54
C MET A 1 -20.13 -10.40 5.59
N THR A 2 -19.61 -11.06 6.63
CA THR A 2 -20.43 -11.64 7.73
C THR A 2 -20.98 -10.54 8.66
N ASP A 3 -22.05 -10.83 9.39
CA ASP A 3 -22.64 -9.88 10.37
C ASP A 3 -21.64 -9.52 11.47
N THR A 4 -20.83 -10.49 11.91
CA THR A 4 -19.74 -10.26 12.87
C THR A 4 -18.70 -9.29 12.35
N SER A 5 -18.26 -9.45 11.09
CA SER A 5 -17.31 -8.54 10.45
C SER A 5 -17.85 -7.12 10.31
N ARG A 6 -19.16 -7.00 10.01
CA ARG A 6 -19.86 -5.72 9.91
C ARG A 6 -19.96 -5.02 11.27
N ALA A 7 -20.29 -5.76 12.32
CA ALA A 7 -20.34 -5.24 13.68
C ALA A 7 -18.96 -4.73 14.16
N SER A 8 -17.90 -5.49 13.88
CA SER A 8 -16.52 -5.10 14.18
C SER A 8 -16.12 -3.82 13.44
N LEU A 9 -16.46 -3.73 12.14
CA LEU A 9 -16.18 -2.54 11.33
C LEU A 9 -16.90 -1.31 11.87
N LYS A 10 -18.18 -1.43 12.22
CA LYS A 10 -18.96 -0.34 12.86
C LYS A 10 -18.37 0.07 14.20
N ALA A 11 -17.87 -0.88 15.00
CA ALA A 11 -17.22 -0.58 16.27
C ALA A 11 -15.93 0.23 16.08
N LEU A 12 -15.11 -0.08 15.05
CA LEU A 12 -13.91 0.66 14.70
C LEU A 12 -14.19 2.09 14.23
N GLN A 13 -15.36 2.34 13.65
CA GLN A 13 -15.74 3.67 13.14
C GLN A 13 -16.24 4.61 14.26
N ARG A 14 -16.59 4.10 15.44
CA ARG A 14 -17.15 4.93 16.54
C ARG A 14 -16.15 6.01 16.97
N GLY A 15 -16.62 7.26 16.96
CA GLY A 15 -15.84 8.42 17.37
C GLY A 15 -14.68 8.77 16.43
N ARG A 16 -14.71 8.28 15.19
CA ARG A 16 -13.69 8.55 14.16
C ARG A 16 -14.35 9.03 12.88
N ASP A 17 -13.66 9.93 12.17
CA ASP A 17 -13.93 10.21 10.77
C ASP A 17 -13.35 9.04 9.95
N TRP A 18 -14.24 8.22 9.40
CA TRP A 18 -13.86 7.08 8.59
C TRP A 18 -14.07 7.38 7.11
N ILE A 19 -12.99 7.35 6.34
CA ILE A 19 -13.02 7.66 4.92
C ILE A 19 -12.46 6.50 4.13
N TRP A 20 -13.24 6.00 3.19
CA TRP A 20 -12.84 4.99 2.24
C TRP A 20 -12.26 5.64 1.00
N ILE A 21 -11.03 5.30 0.65
CA ILE A 21 -10.47 5.66 -0.66
C ILE A 21 -10.91 4.59 -1.66
N THR A 22 -11.73 5.00 -2.63
CA THR A 22 -12.31 4.08 -3.63
C THR A 22 -11.29 3.73 -4.70
N GLY A 23 -11.24 2.42 -5.06
CA GLY A 23 -10.46 1.92 -6.18
C GLY A 23 -11.29 1.77 -7.45
N ASN A 24 -10.61 1.45 -8.56
CA ASN A 24 -11.23 1.29 -9.87
C ASN A 24 -12.18 0.08 -9.96
N HIS A 25 -12.10 -0.85 -9.00
CA HIS A 25 -12.91 -2.08 -8.96
C HIS A 25 -14.08 -2.02 -7.98
N ASP A 26 -14.24 -0.91 -7.25
CA ASP A 26 -15.36 -0.69 -6.32
C ASP A 26 -16.23 0.47 -6.83
N PRO A 27 -17.00 0.27 -7.93
CA PRO A 27 -17.81 1.34 -8.51
C PRO A 27 -18.95 1.80 -7.61
N GLU A 28 -19.38 0.94 -6.67
CA GLU A 28 -20.39 1.28 -5.67
C GLU A 28 -19.94 0.88 -4.26
N PRO A 29 -20.08 1.79 -3.28
CA PRO A 29 -19.83 1.46 -1.89
C PRO A 29 -20.71 0.29 -1.48
N ALA A 30 -20.14 -0.73 -0.86
CA ALA A 30 -20.94 -1.80 -0.28
C ALA A 30 -21.97 -1.19 0.67
N GLU A 31 -23.25 -1.45 0.42
CA GLU A 31 -24.33 -0.90 1.24
C GLU A 31 -24.09 -1.20 2.72
N ASN A 32 -24.31 -0.20 3.57
CA ASN A 32 -24.30 -0.31 5.04
C ASN A 32 -22.95 -0.57 5.74
N ILE A 33 -21.81 -0.20 5.13
CA ILE A 33 -20.51 -0.31 5.82
C ILE A 33 -20.14 0.94 6.63
N GLY A 34 -20.87 2.03 6.48
CA GLY A 34 -20.61 3.32 7.15
C GLY A 34 -19.39 4.05 6.58
N GLY A 35 -19.11 5.25 7.10
CA GLY A 35 -18.03 6.09 6.62
C GLY A 35 -18.41 6.93 5.39
N ARG A 36 -17.45 7.72 4.92
CA ARG A 36 -17.55 8.52 3.69
C ARG A 36 -16.64 7.93 2.62
N PHE A 37 -16.92 8.20 1.36
CA PHE A 37 -16.13 7.71 0.22
C PHE A 37 -15.49 8.87 -0.51
N ALA A 38 -14.23 8.71 -0.90
CA ALA A 38 -13.49 9.68 -1.69
C ALA A 38 -12.56 8.95 -2.68
N GLN A 39 -12.40 9.48 -3.87
CA GLN A 39 -11.40 8.98 -4.82
C GLN A 39 -10.01 9.50 -4.45
N VAL A 40 -9.94 10.75 -3.99
CA VAL A 40 -8.73 11.40 -3.52
C VAL A 40 -9.07 12.18 -2.26
N LEU A 41 -8.20 12.11 -1.25
CA LEU A 41 -8.35 12.85 -0.01
C LEU A 41 -7.04 13.57 0.30
N ALA A 42 -7.11 14.89 0.46
CA ALA A 42 -5.98 15.70 0.93
C ALA A 42 -6.15 16.03 2.42
N ILE A 43 -5.12 15.78 3.22
CA ILE A 43 -5.06 16.14 4.64
C ILE A 43 -3.69 16.79 4.90
N GLY A 44 -3.68 18.11 5.09
CA GLY A 44 -2.42 18.85 5.20
C GLY A 44 -1.54 18.63 3.96
N PRO A 45 -0.27 18.22 4.15
CA PRO A 45 0.65 17.98 3.03
C PRO A 45 0.47 16.59 2.40
N LEU A 46 -0.45 15.76 2.89
CA LEU A 46 -0.63 14.39 2.42
C LEU A 46 -1.81 14.26 1.48
N THR A 47 -1.63 13.48 0.42
CA THR A 47 -2.68 13.12 -0.55
C THR A 47 -2.84 11.61 -0.59
N PHE A 48 -4.03 11.14 -0.25
CA PHE A 48 -4.40 9.73 -0.26
C PHE A 48 -5.18 9.41 -1.53
N ARG A 49 -4.79 8.35 -2.23
CA ARG A 49 -5.50 7.83 -3.40
C ARG A 49 -5.31 6.32 -3.53
N HIS A 50 -6.14 5.65 -4.34
CA HIS A 50 -6.01 4.22 -4.55
C HIS A 50 -4.79 3.91 -5.43
N GLU A 51 -4.70 4.48 -6.62
CA GLU A 51 -3.63 4.24 -7.60
C GLU A 51 -2.61 5.40 -7.58
N PRO A 52 -1.30 5.10 -7.54
CA PRO A 52 -0.27 6.11 -7.56
C PRO A 52 -0.35 6.98 -8.83
N SER A 53 -0.11 8.28 -8.68
CA SER A 53 0.05 9.18 -9.81
C SER A 53 1.28 8.81 -10.64
N THR A 54 1.16 8.85 -11.96
CA THR A 54 2.32 8.71 -12.88
C THR A 54 3.23 9.94 -12.87
N GLN A 55 2.73 11.07 -12.38
CA GLN A 55 3.50 12.29 -12.20
C GLN A 55 4.08 12.37 -10.78
N PRO A 56 5.23 13.05 -10.58
CA PRO A 56 5.75 13.32 -9.25
C PRO A 56 4.67 13.96 -8.37
N CYS A 57 4.49 13.45 -7.16
CA CYS A 57 3.46 13.92 -6.23
C CYS A 57 3.99 13.78 -4.79
N ASP A 58 4.59 14.84 -4.28
CA ASP A 58 5.09 14.88 -2.91
C ASP A 58 3.93 14.76 -1.91
N GLY A 59 4.12 13.95 -0.88
CA GLY A 59 3.10 13.66 0.12
C GLY A 59 2.07 12.61 -0.31
N GLU A 60 2.23 11.97 -1.48
CA GLU A 60 1.31 10.93 -1.93
C GLU A 60 1.43 9.65 -1.11
N ILE A 61 0.27 9.12 -0.70
CA ILE A 61 0.12 7.79 -0.11
C ILE A 61 -0.89 7.02 -0.95
N ALA A 62 -0.43 5.95 -1.59
CA ALA A 62 -1.25 5.15 -2.51
C ALA A 62 -1.13 3.65 -2.27
N GLY A 63 -2.06 2.87 -2.79
CA GLY A 63 -2.08 1.41 -2.75
C GLY A 63 -1.92 0.79 -4.14
N HIS A 64 -2.86 -0.06 -4.53
CA HIS A 64 -3.08 -0.67 -5.85
C HIS A 64 -1.99 -1.65 -6.31
N LEU A 65 -0.72 -1.27 -6.29
CA LEU A 65 0.39 -2.07 -6.83
C LEU A 65 0.87 -3.19 -5.90
N HIS A 66 0.46 -3.18 -4.65
CA HIS A 66 0.74 -4.23 -3.66
C HIS A 66 2.23 -4.63 -3.59
N PRO A 67 3.17 -3.73 -3.28
CA PRO A 67 4.59 -4.02 -3.37
C PRO A 67 5.05 -5.20 -2.53
N LEU A 68 5.85 -6.07 -3.15
CA LEU A 68 6.55 -7.19 -2.55
C LEU A 68 8.06 -6.98 -2.72
N ALA A 69 8.83 -7.11 -1.65
CA ALA A 69 10.29 -7.14 -1.74
C ALA A 69 10.81 -8.56 -1.58
N ARG A 70 11.77 -8.93 -2.42
CA ARG A 70 12.48 -10.21 -2.36
C ARG A 70 13.94 -9.95 -2.06
N VAL A 71 14.48 -10.59 -1.04
CA VAL A 71 15.88 -10.42 -0.63
C VAL A 71 16.55 -11.79 -0.41
N ALA A 72 17.85 -11.83 -0.63
CA ALA A 72 18.65 -13.02 -0.29
C ALA A 72 18.98 -13.01 1.20
N ARG A 73 18.81 -14.16 1.85
CA ARG A 73 19.21 -14.35 3.24
C ARG A 73 19.71 -15.79 3.46
N ARG A 74 20.95 -15.94 3.89
CA ARG A 74 21.57 -17.23 4.23
C ARG A 74 21.39 -18.30 3.15
N GLY A 75 21.66 -17.95 1.88
CA GLY A 75 21.55 -18.87 0.75
C GLY A 75 20.12 -19.15 0.26
N ARG A 76 19.10 -18.47 0.81
CA ARG A 76 17.70 -18.56 0.39
C ARG A 76 17.17 -17.19 0.03
N SER A 77 16.12 -17.12 -0.78
CA SER A 77 15.37 -15.90 -1.00
C SER A 77 14.11 -15.86 -0.14
N VAL A 78 13.82 -14.69 0.40
CA VAL A 78 12.62 -14.43 1.19
C VAL A 78 11.86 -13.29 0.53
N SER A 79 10.58 -13.51 0.22
CA SER A 79 9.68 -12.49 -0.30
C SER A 79 8.67 -12.11 0.77
N ARG A 80 8.42 -10.82 0.95
CA ARG A 80 7.45 -10.26 1.91
C ARG A 80 6.80 -9.01 1.35
N ARG A 81 5.60 -8.73 1.81
CA ARG A 81 4.93 -7.44 1.60
C ARG A 81 5.79 -6.33 2.17
N CYS A 82 5.79 -5.19 1.50
CA CYS A 82 6.55 -4.03 1.95
C CYS A 82 5.83 -2.74 1.62
N PHE A 83 6.18 -1.68 2.33
CA PHE A 83 5.94 -0.32 1.88
C PHE A 83 7.11 0.08 0.98
N ALA A 84 6.84 0.75 -0.13
CA ALA A 84 7.88 1.33 -1.00
C ALA A 84 7.85 2.85 -0.87
N SER A 85 8.98 3.48 -0.51
CA SER A 85 9.03 4.93 -0.30
C SER A 85 10.41 5.52 -0.58
N ASP A 86 10.43 6.71 -1.16
CA ASP A 86 11.62 7.57 -1.30
C ASP A 86 11.66 8.72 -0.26
N GLY A 87 10.70 8.72 0.68
CA GLY A 87 10.53 9.78 1.66
C GLY A 87 9.61 10.92 1.20
N LEU A 88 9.29 11.01 -0.09
CA LEU A 88 8.37 11.99 -0.65
C LEU A 88 7.01 11.38 -0.96
N ARG A 89 6.99 10.13 -1.42
CA ARG A 89 5.76 9.35 -1.67
C ARG A 89 5.87 7.95 -1.09
N LEU A 90 4.71 7.33 -0.88
CA LEU A 90 4.58 6.00 -0.29
C LEU A 90 3.60 5.14 -1.08
N VAL A 91 4.01 3.93 -1.45
CA VAL A 91 3.10 2.89 -1.95
C VAL A 91 2.93 1.81 -0.88
N MET A 92 1.68 1.59 -0.48
CA MET A 92 1.32 0.65 0.58
C MET A 92 1.17 -0.78 0.04
N PRO A 93 1.52 -1.80 0.85
CA PRO A 93 1.22 -3.18 0.51
C PRO A 93 -0.27 -3.47 0.60
N ALA A 94 -0.70 -4.59 -0.01
CA ALA A 94 -2.05 -5.10 0.16
C ALA A 94 -2.33 -5.44 1.63
N PHE A 95 -3.49 -5.05 2.12
CA PHE A 95 -3.97 -5.41 3.46
C PHE A 95 -4.57 -6.83 3.49
N GLY A 96 -5.31 -7.21 2.45
CA GLY A 96 -6.01 -8.50 2.35
C GLY A 96 -5.08 -9.72 2.29
N ALA A 97 -5.48 -10.83 2.90
CA ALA A 97 -4.67 -12.05 3.00
C ALA A 97 -4.37 -12.70 1.63
N TYR A 98 -5.31 -12.63 0.71
CA TYR A 98 -5.25 -13.31 -0.59
C TYR A 98 -4.84 -12.38 -1.75
N ALA A 99 -4.51 -11.14 -1.46
CA ALA A 99 -4.04 -10.23 -2.49
C ALA A 99 -2.62 -10.64 -2.93
N GLY A 100 -2.41 -10.76 -4.23
CA GLY A 100 -1.11 -10.86 -4.84
C GLY A 100 -0.31 -9.56 -4.68
N GLY A 101 0.77 -9.42 -5.43
CA GLY A 101 1.54 -8.18 -5.43
C GLY A 101 2.63 -8.20 -6.50
N LEU A 102 3.19 -7.03 -6.76
CA LEU A 102 4.28 -6.84 -7.70
C LEU A 102 5.62 -6.76 -6.95
N ASN A 103 6.64 -7.37 -7.52
CA ASN A 103 8.00 -7.18 -7.04
C ASN A 103 8.37 -5.69 -7.14
N VAL A 104 9.03 -5.14 -6.12
CA VAL A 104 9.47 -3.74 -6.12
C VAL A 104 10.43 -3.40 -7.28
N ARG A 105 11.02 -4.41 -7.90
CA ARG A 105 11.85 -4.28 -9.12
C ARG A 105 11.00 -4.19 -10.40
N ASP A 106 9.71 -4.49 -10.32
CA ASP A 106 8.80 -4.33 -11.46
C ASP A 106 8.75 -2.87 -11.89
N ARG A 107 8.69 -2.66 -13.22
CA ARG A 107 8.67 -1.33 -13.82
C ARG A 107 7.53 -0.46 -13.31
N ALA A 108 6.38 -1.04 -13.04
CA ALA A 108 5.21 -0.31 -12.53
C ALA A 108 5.48 0.37 -11.17
N ILE A 109 6.32 -0.22 -10.32
CA ILE A 109 6.73 0.35 -9.05
C ILE A 109 8.00 1.19 -9.21
N ALA A 110 9.03 0.63 -9.83
CA ALA A 110 10.34 1.27 -9.93
C ALA A 110 10.31 2.62 -10.66
N SER A 111 9.45 2.77 -11.67
CA SER A 111 9.29 4.02 -12.42
C SER A 111 8.70 5.16 -11.61
N LEU A 112 7.97 4.87 -10.52
CA LEU A 112 7.40 5.88 -9.63
C LEU A 112 8.46 6.65 -8.83
N PHE A 113 9.63 6.03 -8.60
CA PHE A 113 10.67 6.51 -7.69
C PHE A 113 12.00 6.87 -8.38
N GLY A 114 12.02 6.95 -9.70
CA GLY A 114 13.24 7.24 -10.43
C GLY A 114 14.37 6.24 -10.17
N ALA A 115 14.60 5.30 -11.09
CA ALA A 115 15.76 4.40 -11.15
C ALA A 115 16.14 3.70 -9.82
N LEU A 116 15.17 3.15 -9.09
CA LEU A 116 15.37 2.41 -7.82
C LEU A 116 15.88 3.27 -6.65
N SER A 117 15.67 4.58 -6.69
CA SER A 117 16.03 5.51 -5.59
C SER A 117 14.99 5.50 -4.46
N PHE A 118 14.63 4.32 -3.97
CA PHE A 118 13.66 4.16 -2.89
C PHE A 118 14.03 3.01 -1.96
N THR A 119 13.36 2.95 -0.83
CA THR A 119 13.52 1.91 0.19
C THR A 119 12.28 1.02 0.22
N ALA A 120 12.50 -0.29 0.24
CA ALA A 120 11.48 -1.29 0.55
C ALA A 120 11.48 -1.56 2.06
N HIS A 121 10.42 -1.19 2.74
CA HIS A 121 10.21 -1.45 4.15
C HIS A 121 9.42 -2.75 4.30
N MET A 122 10.13 -3.88 4.39
CA MET A 122 9.56 -5.23 4.42
C MET A 122 8.90 -5.53 5.77
N LEU A 123 7.70 -6.09 5.70
CA LEU A 123 6.94 -6.52 6.87
C LEU A 123 7.48 -7.87 7.38
N GLY A 124 8.11 -7.87 8.53
CA GLY A 124 8.44 -9.09 9.29
C GLY A 124 7.38 -9.39 10.34
N GLU A 125 7.55 -10.48 11.07
CA GLU A 125 6.58 -10.91 12.10
C GLU A 125 6.44 -9.91 13.26
N ARG A 126 7.52 -9.25 13.66
CA ARG A 126 7.56 -8.37 14.84
C ARG A 126 8.16 -6.99 14.56
N ARG A 127 8.72 -6.78 13.38
CA ARG A 127 9.36 -5.51 13.01
C ARG A 127 9.43 -5.34 11.50
N ILE A 128 9.71 -4.13 11.09
CA ILE A 128 9.94 -3.76 9.70
C ILE A 128 11.44 -3.76 9.42
N TYR A 129 11.82 -4.25 8.24
CA TYR A 129 13.20 -4.27 7.75
C TYR A 129 13.31 -3.38 6.53
N ALA A 130 14.25 -2.43 6.56
CA ALA A 130 14.50 -1.53 5.43
C ALA A 130 15.60 -2.09 4.54
N PHE A 131 15.33 -2.15 3.24
CA PHE A 131 16.28 -2.52 2.19
C PHE A 131 16.23 -1.48 1.07
N ALA A 132 17.39 -1.02 0.61
CA ALA A 132 17.41 -0.24 -0.62
C ALA A 132 16.82 -1.08 -1.77
N ALA A 133 16.01 -0.48 -2.63
CA ALA A 133 15.39 -1.21 -3.74
C ALA A 133 16.42 -1.90 -4.66
N ALA A 134 17.60 -1.31 -4.81
CA ALA A 134 18.71 -1.89 -5.55
C ALA A 134 19.25 -3.20 -4.95
N GLN A 135 19.04 -3.45 -3.65
CA GLN A 135 19.44 -4.69 -2.96
C GLN A 135 18.37 -5.78 -3.06
N CYS A 136 17.16 -5.44 -3.50
CA CYS A 136 16.10 -6.40 -3.70
C CYS A 136 16.35 -7.20 -4.98
N LEU A 137 15.97 -8.48 -4.95
CA LEU A 137 16.05 -9.38 -6.10
C LEU A 137 14.84 -9.17 -7.01
N SER A 138 15.06 -9.24 -8.33
CA SER A 138 13.97 -9.41 -9.31
C SER A 138 13.41 -10.84 -9.24
N ASP A 139 12.29 -11.06 -9.89
CA ASP A 139 11.72 -12.41 -10.09
C ASP A 139 12.50 -13.20 -11.14
#